data_4b7fd593617c084f85f35ba80a64d0d8
#
_entry.id   4b7fd593617c084f85f35ba80a64d0d8
#
_cell.length_a   1.000
_cell.length_b   1.000
_cell.length_c   1.000
_cell.angle_alpha   90.00
_cell.angle_beta   90.00
_cell.angle_gamma   90.00
#
_symmetry.space_group_name_H-M   'P 1'
#
loop_
_entity.id
_entity.type
_entity.pdbx_description
1 polymer ?
#
loop_
_entity_poly.entity_id
_entity_poly.type
_entity_poly.pdbx_seq_one_letter_code
_entity_poly.pdbx_strand_id
1 'polypeptide(L)'
;ISKGLELGSRSNSQVGNGTPLSRSTATSNFTHFRLNTNYTVSPFKDFIFMLNAGGQYTLNDLLNSEQTGITGEQRLSGFTSGAISGDEAWYVRGQVNKQYRLSKNFSVSPYVYTAGGTAYLNQPTAAERTATSAKSIGLGLEVTGNDEYFFDKSISAKVEFSKNWATGNIENTSSVRLNREHLLVTMAMRF
;
A
#
# COMPACT_ATOMS: atom_id res chain seq x y z
N ILE A 1 -9.97 9.34 12.64
CA ILE A 1 -9.55 10.76 12.69
C ILE A 1 -8.32 10.82 13.56
N SER A 2 -7.25 11.41 13.04
CA SER A 2 -6.04 11.66 13.82
C SER A 2 -5.76 13.16 13.84
N LYS A 3 -5.30 13.64 14.99
CA LYS A 3 -4.92 15.03 15.19
C LYS A 3 -3.54 15.07 15.80
N GLY A 4 -2.60 15.76 15.13
CA GLY A 4 -1.31 16.12 15.67
C GLY A 4 -1.46 17.31 16.63
N LEU A 5 -0.73 17.32 17.71
CA LEU A 5 -0.68 18.42 18.67
C LEU A 5 0.77 18.85 18.87
N GLU A 6 0.98 20.15 18.88
CA GLU A 6 2.25 20.73 19.26
C GLU A 6 2.34 20.77 20.79
N LEU A 7 3.22 19.96 21.36
CA LEU A 7 3.44 19.88 22.80
C LEU A 7 4.77 20.56 23.18
N GLY A 8 4.75 21.88 23.25
CA GLY A 8 5.88 22.69 23.70
C GLY A 8 7.11 22.68 22.78
N SER A 9 8.25 23.16 23.28
CA SER A 9 9.49 23.32 22.51
C SER A 9 10.20 22.03 22.04
N ARG A 10 9.63 20.88 22.32
CA ARG A 10 10.15 19.56 21.90
C ARG A 10 9.36 18.92 20.77
N SER A 11 8.42 19.65 20.18
CA SER A 11 7.67 19.15 19.04
C SER A 11 8.57 19.15 17.79
N ASN A 12 8.43 18.14 16.95
CA ASN A 12 9.19 17.99 15.68
C ASN A 12 8.84 19.08 14.63
N SER A 13 8.04 20.07 15.00
CA SER A 13 7.64 21.18 14.12
C SER A 13 8.66 22.33 14.09
N GLN A 14 9.65 22.33 14.97
CA GLN A 14 10.67 23.37 14.99
C GLN A 14 12.03 22.81 14.61
N VAL A 15 12.72 23.52 13.72
CA VAL A 15 14.13 23.29 13.41
C VAL A 15 14.95 23.63 14.68
N GLY A 16 15.05 22.66 15.57
CA GLY A 16 15.96 22.74 16.71
C GLY A 16 17.36 22.35 16.28
N ASN A 17 18.31 23.25 16.42
CA ASN A 17 19.76 22.98 16.34
C ASN A 17 20.21 22.08 15.16
N GLY A 18 19.86 22.46 13.92
CA GLY A 18 20.53 21.94 12.73
C GLY A 18 19.94 20.68 12.08
N THR A 19 18.82 20.13 12.59
CA THR A 19 18.13 19.04 11.89
C THR A 19 16.96 19.60 11.08
N PRO A 20 17.03 19.65 9.75
CA PRO A 20 15.91 20.13 8.93
C PRO A 20 14.73 19.19 9.06
N LEU A 21 13.52 19.72 9.06
CA LEU A 21 12.30 18.93 8.90
C LEU A 21 12.34 18.18 7.57
N SER A 22 11.73 17.02 7.52
CA SER A 22 11.60 16.26 6.29
C SER A 22 10.87 17.04 5.18
N ARG A 23 10.03 18.02 5.58
CA ARG A 23 9.38 19.02 4.73
C ARG A 23 9.32 20.35 5.48
N SER A 24 9.77 21.43 4.85
CA SER A 24 9.90 22.75 5.46
C SER A 24 8.56 23.40 5.83
N THR A 25 7.47 23.00 5.20
CA THR A 25 6.11 23.53 5.39
C THR A 25 5.26 22.70 6.34
N ALA A 26 5.68 21.46 6.63
CA ALA A 26 4.92 20.56 7.49
C ALA A 26 5.00 21.00 8.96
N THR A 27 3.87 20.87 9.66
CA THR A 27 3.77 21.16 11.09
C THR A 27 3.28 19.94 11.84
N SER A 28 3.55 19.87 13.15
CA SER A 28 2.98 18.84 14.02
C SER A 28 1.52 19.09 14.36
N ASN A 29 0.99 20.29 14.05
CA ASN A 29 -0.43 20.63 14.23
C ASN A 29 -1.20 20.36 12.94
N PHE A 30 -1.69 19.15 12.78
CA PHE A 30 -2.45 18.71 11.62
C PHE A 30 -3.72 17.95 12.01
N THR A 31 -4.63 17.85 11.07
CA THR A 31 -5.81 16.98 11.18
C THR A 31 -5.97 16.23 9.87
N HIS A 32 -6.02 14.91 9.93
CA HIS A 32 -6.35 14.09 8.77
C HIS A 32 -7.46 13.08 9.07
N PHE A 33 -8.18 12.72 8.02
CA PHE A 33 -9.19 11.66 8.02
C PHE A 33 -8.66 10.51 7.19
N ARG A 34 -8.64 9.29 7.77
CA ARG A 34 -8.23 8.08 7.06
C ARG A 34 -9.35 7.05 7.10
N LEU A 35 -9.66 6.49 5.94
CA LEU A 35 -10.60 5.39 5.77
C LEU A 35 -9.88 4.23 5.09
N ASN A 36 -10.04 3.02 5.61
CA ASN A 36 -9.62 1.79 4.96
C ASN A 36 -10.76 0.79 5.03
N THR A 37 -11.03 0.13 3.92
CA THR A 37 -12.09 -0.85 3.78
C THR A 37 -11.53 -2.11 3.13
N ASN A 38 -11.83 -3.25 3.74
CA ASN A 38 -11.55 -4.57 3.18
C ASN A 38 -12.88 -5.31 3.11
N TYR A 39 -13.28 -5.71 1.92
CA TYR A 39 -14.49 -6.47 1.67
C TYR A 39 -14.14 -7.78 0.97
N THR A 40 -14.64 -8.88 1.53
CA THR A 40 -14.42 -10.21 0.96
C THR A 40 -15.76 -10.93 0.88
N VAL A 41 -16.06 -11.50 -0.28
CA VAL A 41 -17.30 -12.25 -0.52
C VAL A 41 -17.02 -13.45 -1.40
N SER A 42 -17.73 -14.55 -1.14
CA SER A 42 -17.67 -15.78 -1.93
C SER A 42 -19.06 -16.11 -2.50
N PRO A 43 -19.50 -15.44 -3.57
CA PRO A 43 -20.85 -15.61 -4.11
C PRO A 43 -21.03 -16.96 -4.83
N PHE A 44 -19.94 -17.57 -5.27
CA PHE A 44 -19.93 -18.87 -5.93
C PHE A 44 -18.94 -19.80 -5.23
N LYS A 45 -19.21 -21.11 -5.30
CA LYS A 45 -18.31 -22.11 -4.74
C LYS A 45 -16.88 -21.93 -5.30
N ASP A 46 -15.90 -21.96 -4.42
CA ASP A 46 -14.47 -21.86 -4.72
C ASP A 46 -14.00 -20.50 -5.30
N PHE A 47 -14.88 -19.52 -5.52
CA PHE A 47 -14.52 -18.17 -5.93
C PHE A 47 -14.59 -17.18 -4.76
N ILE A 48 -13.52 -16.40 -4.59
CA ILE A 48 -13.40 -15.38 -3.57
C ILE A 48 -13.12 -14.05 -4.27
N PHE A 49 -14.01 -13.08 -4.03
CA PHE A 49 -13.84 -11.70 -4.49
C PHE A 49 -13.37 -10.85 -3.32
N MET A 50 -12.30 -10.11 -3.53
CA MET A 50 -11.72 -9.23 -2.53
C MET A 50 -11.65 -7.81 -3.08
N LEU A 51 -12.08 -6.85 -2.27
CA LEU A 51 -11.98 -5.43 -2.54
C LEU A 51 -11.26 -4.76 -1.38
N ASN A 52 -10.12 -4.15 -1.66
CA ASN A 52 -9.39 -3.31 -0.72
C ASN A 52 -9.44 -1.87 -1.23
N ALA A 53 -9.92 -0.97 -0.42
CA ALA A 53 -9.96 0.44 -0.75
C ALA A 53 -9.56 1.28 0.45
N GLY A 54 -8.93 2.40 0.21
CA GLY A 54 -8.61 3.32 1.28
C GLY A 54 -8.27 4.70 0.77
N GLY A 55 -8.26 5.64 1.68
CA GLY A 55 -7.91 7.02 1.40
C GLY A 55 -7.60 7.81 2.65
N GLN A 56 -6.89 8.89 2.45
CA GLN A 56 -6.58 9.91 3.43
C GLN A 56 -6.88 11.27 2.85
N TYR A 57 -7.48 12.12 3.65
CA TYR A 57 -7.77 13.51 3.33
C TYR A 57 -7.27 14.43 4.44
N THR A 58 -6.63 15.53 4.07
CA THR A 58 -6.13 16.56 4.98
C THR A 58 -6.09 17.92 4.27
N LEU A 59 -6.21 18.98 5.03
CA LEU A 59 -5.98 20.35 4.55
C LEU A 59 -4.58 20.87 4.93
N ASN A 60 -3.79 20.06 5.62
CA ASN A 60 -2.48 20.44 6.14
C ASN A 60 -1.37 19.74 5.36
N ASP A 61 -0.20 20.36 5.34
CA ASP A 61 1.02 19.71 4.92
C ASP A 61 1.45 18.74 6.02
N LEU A 62 1.59 17.47 5.65
CA LEU A 62 1.93 16.44 6.61
C LEU A 62 3.44 16.17 6.67
N LEU A 63 3.91 15.78 7.82
CA LEU A 63 5.21 15.15 7.95
C LEU A 63 5.23 13.83 7.16
N ASN A 64 6.37 13.43 6.63
CA ASN A 64 6.50 12.21 5.85
C ASN A 64 6.00 10.95 6.59
N SER A 65 6.12 10.93 7.92
CA SER A 65 5.60 9.85 8.77
C SER A 65 4.07 9.76 8.80
N GLU A 66 3.37 10.85 8.50
CA GLU A 66 1.91 10.94 8.51
C GLU A 66 1.31 10.83 7.12
N GLN A 67 2.14 10.87 6.09
CA GLN A 67 1.69 10.63 4.72
C GLN A 67 1.17 9.21 4.54
N THR A 68 0.26 9.03 3.60
CA THR A 68 -0.24 7.71 3.25
C THR A 68 0.26 7.29 1.88
N GLY A 69 0.78 6.05 1.81
CA GLY A 69 1.20 5.44 0.55
C GLY A 69 0.04 4.73 -0.15
N ILE A 70 0.03 4.74 -1.48
CA ILE A 70 -0.91 3.96 -2.29
C ILE A 70 -0.32 2.65 -2.80
N THR A 71 0.98 2.41 -2.58
CA THR A 71 1.72 1.24 -3.05
C THR A 71 2.00 0.25 -1.93
N GLY A 72 2.10 -1.02 -2.27
CA GLY A 72 2.34 -2.11 -1.34
C GLY A 72 1.45 -3.33 -1.60
N GLU A 73 1.68 -4.41 -0.89
CA GLU A 73 1.13 -5.75 -1.17
C GLU A 73 -0.40 -5.80 -1.28
N GLN A 74 -1.12 -5.13 -0.38
CA GLN A 74 -2.60 -5.10 -0.38
C GLN A 74 -3.18 -3.89 -1.13
N ARG A 75 -2.34 -3.11 -1.79
CA ARG A 75 -2.69 -1.90 -2.53
C ARG A 75 -2.25 -2.10 -3.99
N LEU A 76 -1.37 -1.26 -4.49
CA LEU A 76 -0.71 -1.43 -5.79
C LEU A 76 0.56 -2.26 -5.58
N SER A 77 0.42 -3.59 -5.54
CA SER A 77 1.52 -4.53 -5.25
C SER A 77 2.59 -4.60 -6.34
N GLY A 78 2.27 -4.13 -7.54
CA GLY A 78 3.25 -3.99 -8.60
C GLY A 78 4.30 -2.90 -8.41
N PHE A 79 4.22 -2.14 -7.33
CA PHE A 79 5.20 -1.12 -6.95
C PHE A 79 5.80 -1.43 -5.59
N THR A 80 7.04 -1.01 -5.38
CA THR A 80 7.65 -1.09 -4.05
C THR A 80 6.79 -0.37 -3.01
N SER A 81 6.65 -0.96 -1.83
CA SER A 81 5.87 -0.37 -0.74
C SER A 81 6.39 1.02 -0.38
N GLY A 82 5.48 1.98 -0.24
CA GLY A 82 5.82 3.37 0.05
C GLY A 82 6.40 4.18 -1.11
N ALA A 83 6.53 3.60 -2.31
CA ALA A 83 7.10 4.28 -3.47
C ALA A 83 6.30 5.51 -3.92
N ILE A 84 4.99 5.49 -3.71
CA ILE A 84 4.10 6.62 -4.01
C ILE A 84 3.30 6.91 -2.74
N SER A 85 3.52 8.07 -2.16
CA SER A 85 2.85 8.57 -0.97
C SER A 85 2.49 10.05 -1.12
N GLY A 86 1.58 10.55 -0.30
CA GLY A 86 1.17 11.94 -0.30
C GLY A 86 0.43 12.34 0.97
N ASP A 87 0.15 13.62 1.08
CA ASP A 87 -0.65 14.20 2.15
C ASP A 87 -2.09 13.71 2.05
N GLU A 88 -2.60 13.70 0.82
CA GLU A 88 -3.88 13.10 0.46
C GLU A 88 -3.64 11.94 -0.51
N ALA A 89 -4.42 10.87 -0.38
CA ALA A 89 -4.34 9.77 -1.30
C ALA A 89 -5.61 8.92 -1.26
N TRP A 90 -5.84 8.19 -2.35
CA TRP A 90 -6.83 7.12 -2.40
C TRP A 90 -6.31 5.97 -3.24
N TYR A 91 -6.75 4.78 -2.93
CA TYR A 91 -6.47 3.58 -3.71
C TYR A 91 -7.65 2.62 -3.69
N VAL A 92 -7.72 1.80 -4.72
CA VAL A 92 -8.64 0.67 -4.80
C VAL A 92 -7.93 -0.51 -5.46
N ARG A 93 -8.15 -1.72 -4.91
CA ARG A 93 -7.69 -3.00 -5.47
C ARG A 93 -8.84 -3.98 -5.48
N GLY A 94 -9.18 -4.49 -6.64
CA GLY A 94 -10.11 -5.61 -6.82
C GLY A 94 -9.33 -6.87 -7.20
N GLN A 95 -9.66 -7.99 -6.56
CA GLN A 95 -9.00 -9.29 -6.79
C GLN A 95 -10.04 -10.40 -6.83
N VAL A 96 -9.84 -11.36 -7.73
CA VAL A 96 -10.66 -12.57 -7.85
C VAL A 96 -9.76 -13.79 -7.74
N ASN A 97 -10.02 -14.61 -6.75
CA ASN A 97 -9.31 -15.85 -6.48
C ASN A 97 -10.21 -17.04 -6.81
N LYS A 98 -9.62 -18.11 -7.31
CA LYS A 98 -10.28 -19.40 -7.38
C LYS A 98 -9.53 -20.41 -6.53
N GLN A 99 -10.17 -20.89 -5.47
CA GLN A 99 -9.56 -21.80 -4.52
C GLN A 99 -9.70 -23.26 -4.97
N TYR A 100 -8.58 -23.97 -5.05
CA TYR A 100 -8.50 -25.42 -5.24
C TYR A 100 -7.97 -26.08 -3.99
N ARG A 101 -8.78 -26.89 -3.35
CA ARG A 101 -8.36 -27.72 -2.21
C ARG A 101 -7.78 -29.02 -2.73
N LEU A 102 -6.47 -29.21 -2.62
CA LEU A 102 -5.77 -30.41 -3.05
C LEU A 102 -5.81 -31.49 -1.96
N SER A 103 -5.84 -31.07 -0.69
CA SER A 103 -6.02 -31.96 0.47
C SER A 103 -6.75 -31.20 1.59
N LYS A 104 -6.97 -31.87 2.74
CA LYS A 104 -7.55 -31.22 3.94
C LYS A 104 -6.68 -30.04 4.41
N ASN A 105 -5.37 -30.15 4.24
CA ASN A 105 -4.38 -29.24 4.81
C ASN A 105 -3.67 -28.41 3.72
N PHE A 106 -4.03 -28.54 2.43
CA PHE A 106 -3.31 -27.87 1.36
C PHE A 106 -4.27 -27.30 0.31
N SER A 107 -4.12 -26.02 0.04
CA SER A 107 -4.90 -25.32 -1.00
C SER A 107 -4.00 -24.48 -1.90
N VAL A 108 -4.44 -24.32 -3.13
CA VAL A 108 -3.79 -23.49 -4.15
C VAL A 108 -4.85 -22.56 -4.73
N SER A 109 -4.54 -21.27 -4.79
CA SER A 109 -5.47 -20.22 -5.19
C SER A 109 -4.84 -19.32 -6.25
N PRO A 110 -4.97 -19.64 -7.54
CA PRO A 110 -4.67 -18.66 -8.59
C PRO A 110 -5.63 -17.47 -8.47
N TYR A 111 -5.11 -16.28 -8.79
CA TYR A 111 -5.90 -15.06 -8.79
C TYR A 111 -5.47 -14.08 -9.86
N VAL A 112 -6.38 -13.18 -10.17
CA VAL A 112 -6.13 -11.99 -10.98
C VAL A 112 -6.56 -10.76 -10.19
N TYR A 113 -5.88 -9.64 -10.40
CA TYR A 113 -6.24 -8.39 -9.75
C TYR A 113 -6.04 -7.19 -10.66
N THR A 114 -6.71 -6.11 -10.31
CA THR A 114 -6.46 -4.76 -10.81
C THR A 114 -6.44 -3.80 -9.66
N ALA A 115 -5.58 -2.80 -9.72
CA ALA A 115 -5.47 -1.77 -8.70
C ALA A 115 -5.19 -0.41 -9.32
N GLY A 116 -5.60 0.65 -8.64
CA GLY A 116 -5.32 2.01 -9.04
C GLY A 116 -5.41 2.96 -7.85
N GLY A 117 -4.78 4.12 -7.98
CA GLY A 117 -4.79 5.13 -6.94
C GLY A 117 -4.07 6.40 -7.35
N THR A 118 -4.25 7.44 -6.56
CA THR A 118 -3.58 8.73 -6.72
C THR A 118 -3.15 9.25 -5.36
N ALA A 119 -1.95 9.80 -5.29
CA ALA A 119 -1.43 10.53 -4.15
C ALA A 119 -1.18 11.99 -4.53
N TYR A 120 -1.51 12.91 -3.63
CA TYR A 120 -1.40 14.35 -3.79
C TYR A 120 -0.49 14.92 -2.70
N LEU A 121 0.33 15.90 -3.09
CA LEU A 121 1.12 16.72 -2.18
C LEU A 121 0.54 18.13 -2.15
N ASN A 122 0.22 18.66 -0.97
CA ASN A 122 -0.39 19.99 -0.83
C ASN A 122 0.58 21.11 -1.21
N GLN A 123 1.83 21.02 -0.80
CA GLN A 123 2.89 21.98 -1.16
C GLN A 123 4.12 21.21 -1.67
N PRO A 124 4.11 20.78 -2.94
CA PRO A 124 5.24 20.11 -3.54
C PRO A 124 6.41 21.07 -3.74
N THR A 125 7.62 20.59 -3.54
CA THR A 125 8.83 21.32 -3.95
C THR A 125 8.94 21.37 -5.47
N ALA A 126 9.85 22.18 -6.01
CA ALA A 126 10.08 22.28 -7.47
C ALA A 126 10.46 20.92 -8.13
N ALA A 127 10.99 19.98 -7.34
CA ALA A 127 11.35 18.64 -7.79
C ALA A 127 10.23 17.60 -7.62
N GLU A 128 9.19 17.93 -6.85
CA GLU A 128 8.06 17.04 -6.56
C GLU A 128 6.86 17.36 -7.46
N ARG A 129 5.95 16.42 -7.61
CA ARG A 129 4.71 16.61 -8.35
C ARG A 129 3.54 16.79 -7.39
N THR A 130 2.62 17.67 -7.75
CA THR A 130 1.38 17.86 -7.02
C THR A 130 0.53 16.59 -6.94
N ALA A 131 0.53 15.79 -8.00
CA ALA A 131 -0.23 14.54 -8.05
C ALA A 131 0.54 13.45 -8.78
N THR A 132 0.48 12.23 -8.24
CA THR A 132 1.02 11.02 -8.86
C THR A 132 -0.04 9.95 -8.87
N SER A 133 -0.46 9.52 -10.07
CA SER A 133 -1.42 8.43 -10.24
C SER A 133 -0.71 7.17 -10.71
N ALA A 134 -1.16 6.01 -10.23
CA ALA A 134 -0.62 4.73 -10.64
C ALA A 134 -1.72 3.69 -10.85
N LYS A 135 -1.46 2.72 -11.72
CA LYS A 135 -2.34 1.58 -12.02
C LYS A 135 -1.51 0.31 -12.09
N SER A 136 -2.11 -0.80 -11.73
CA SER A 136 -1.50 -2.12 -11.76
C SER A 136 -2.53 -3.16 -12.18
N ILE A 137 -2.11 -4.11 -12.99
CA ILE A 137 -2.85 -5.33 -13.27
C ILE A 137 -1.90 -6.51 -13.11
N GLY A 138 -2.36 -7.59 -12.52
CA GLY A 138 -1.51 -8.75 -12.31
C GLY A 138 -2.28 -10.03 -12.12
N LEU A 139 -1.50 -11.09 -12.11
CA LEU A 139 -1.94 -12.44 -11.81
C LEU A 139 -1.00 -13.05 -10.79
N GLY A 140 -1.51 -13.96 -9.97
CA GLY A 140 -0.69 -14.60 -8.96
C GLY A 140 -1.22 -15.97 -8.58
N LEU A 141 -0.41 -16.63 -7.78
CA LEU A 141 -0.70 -17.93 -7.19
C LEU A 141 -0.39 -17.85 -5.70
N GLU A 142 -1.37 -18.19 -4.89
CA GLU A 142 -1.21 -18.34 -3.46
C GLU A 142 -1.32 -19.82 -3.09
N VAL A 143 -0.40 -20.28 -2.27
CA VAL A 143 -0.36 -21.65 -1.76
C VAL A 143 -0.45 -21.56 -0.25
N THR A 144 -1.40 -22.28 0.35
CA THR A 144 -1.60 -22.30 1.78
C THR A 144 -1.55 -23.74 2.28
N GLY A 145 -0.73 -24.00 3.27
CA GLY A 145 -0.64 -25.25 3.99
C GLY A 145 -0.97 -25.06 5.47
N ASN A 146 -1.82 -25.91 6.03
CA ASN A 146 -2.15 -25.95 7.45
C ASN A 146 -1.74 -27.31 8.00
N ASP A 147 -0.93 -27.34 9.04
CA ASP A 147 -0.55 -28.58 9.72
C ASP A 147 -1.26 -28.67 11.08
N GLU A 148 -2.33 -29.46 11.13
CA GLU A 148 -3.10 -29.70 12.36
C GLU A 148 -2.38 -30.64 13.35
N TYR A 149 -1.35 -31.41 12.88
CA TYR A 149 -0.73 -32.46 13.69
C TYR A 149 0.47 -32.00 14.51
N PHE A 150 1.14 -30.91 14.12
CA PHE A 150 2.40 -30.51 14.72
C PHE A 150 2.46 -29.04 15.19
N PHE A 151 1.49 -28.43 15.77
CA PHE A 151 1.59 -27.08 16.36
C PHE A 151 0.68 -25.98 15.77
N ASP A 152 -0.46 -26.28 15.22
CA ASP A 152 -1.38 -25.24 14.73
C ASP A 152 -0.69 -24.22 13.76
N LYS A 153 0.26 -24.73 12.98
CA LYS A 153 1.11 -23.93 12.09
C LYS A 153 0.48 -23.76 10.73
N SER A 154 0.50 -22.54 10.23
CA SER A 154 0.11 -22.28 8.86
C SER A 154 1.28 -21.68 8.05
N ILE A 155 1.44 -22.15 6.83
CA ILE A 155 2.41 -21.62 5.86
C ILE A 155 1.65 -21.10 4.68
N SER A 156 1.95 -19.89 4.26
CA SER A 156 1.47 -19.35 3.00
C SER A 156 2.63 -18.85 2.15
N ALA A 157 2.58 -19.15 0.86
CA ALA A 157 3.51 -18.63 -0.13
C ALA A 157 2.70 -18.02 -1.27
N LYS A 158 3.13 -16.88 -1.75
CA LYS A 158 2.47 -16.11 -2.80
C LYS A 158 3.49 -15.69 -3.84
N VAL A 159 3.17 -15.92 -5.10
CA VAL A 159 3.92 -15.40 -6.25
C VAL A 159 2.97 -14.58 -7.09
N GLU A 160 3.35 -13.36 -7.42
CA GLU A 160 2.53 -12.41 -8.18
C GLU A 160 3.37 -11.77 -9.27
N PHE A 161 2.87 -11.78 -10.49
CA PHE A 161 3.42 -11.03 -11.63
C PHE A 161 2.47 -9.91 -12.01
N SER A 162 3.01 -8.71 -12.21
CA SER A 162 2.21 -7.52 -12.51
C SER A 162 2.82 -6.63 -13.58
N LYS A 163 1.94 -5.95 -14.30
CA LYS A 163 2.25 -4.85 -15.19
C LYS A 163 1.72 -3.55 -14.62
N ASN A 164 2.56 -2.52 -14.63
CA ASN A 164 2.35 -1.30 -13.87
C ASN A 164 2.54 -0.07 -14.75
N TRP A 165 1.75 0.95 -14.47
CA TRP A 165 1.81 2.25 -15.12
C TRP A 165 1.71 3.33 -14.05
N ALA A 166 2.52 4.38 -14.18
CA ALA A 166 2.36 5.58 -13.39
C ALA A 166 2.44 6.81 -14.27
N THR A 167 1.68 7.84 -13.89
CA THR A 167 1.77 9.15 -14.50
C THR A 167 2.77 9.97 -13.72
N GLY A 168 3.78 10.49 -14.41
CA GLY A 168 4.80 11.34 -13.81
C GLY A 168 6.20 10.88 -14.13
N ASN A 169 7.16 11.81 -14.22
CA ASN A 169 8.57 11.51 -14.25
C ASN A 169 9.06 11.17 -12.84
N ILE A 170 8.75 9.96 -12.41
CA ILE A 170 9.32 9.41 -11.16
C ILE A 170 10.77 8.95 -11.45
N GLU A 171 11.19 8.95 -12.71
CA GLU A 171 12.52 8.57 -13.17
C GLU A 171 13.64 9.47 -12.62
N ASN A 172 13.33 10.70 -12.22
CA ASN A 172 14.35 11.64 -11.71
C ASN A 172 14.48 11.63 -10.17
N THR A 173 13.66 10.89 -9.47
CA THR A 173 13.81 10.67 -8.02
C THR A 173 14.62 9.41 -7.84
N SER A 174 15.85 9.53 -7.38
CA SER A 174 16.87 8.47 -7.27
C SER A 174 16.49 7.24 -6.42
N SER A 175 15.28 7.15 -5.94
CA SER A 175 14.76 6.07 -5.10
C SER A 175 13.60 5.26 -5.68
N VAL A 176 12.99 5.67 -6.79
CA VAL A 176 11.81 4.97 -7.33
C VAL A 176 12.03 4.56 -8.79
N ARG A 177 12.58 3.37 -8.99
CA ARG A 177 12.49 2.69 -10.28
C ARG A 177 11.08 2.13 -10.41
N LEU A 178 10.22 2.79 -11.16
CA LEU A 178 8.96 2.21 -11.62
C LEU A 178 9.26 1.22 -12.74
N ASN A 179 9.49 -0.03 -12.37
CA ASN A 179 9.53 -1.10 -13.34
C ASN A 179 8.12 -1.30 -13.89
N ARG A 180 7.99 -1.34 -15.20
CA ARG A 180 6.71 -1.63 -15.88
C ARG A 180 6.22 -3.05 -15.58
N GLU A 181 7.13 -3.93 -15.18
CA GLU A 181 6.86 -5.31 -14.79
C GLU A 181 7.48 -5.57 -13.43
N HIS A 182 6.76 -6.29 -12.58
CA HIS A 182 7.18 -6.60 -11.22
C HIS A 182 6.81 -8.04 -10.87
N LEU A 183 7.77 -8.75 -10.28
CA LEU A 183 7.57 -10.06 -9.67
C LEU A 183 7.67 -9.90 -8.16
N LEU A 184 6.61 -10.25 -7.46
CA LEU A 184 6.56 -10.28 -6.00
C LEU A 184 6.50 -11.72 -5.53
N VAL A 185 7.38 -12.07 -4.61
CA VAL A 185 7.34 -13.35 -3.89
C VAL A 185 7.24 -13.05 -2.41
N THR A 186 6.21 -13.56 -1.77
CA THR A 186 5.98 -13.40 -0.33
C THR A 186 5.80 -14.77 0.30
N MET A 187 6.41 -14.95 1.47
CA MET A 187 6.24 -16.15 2.29
C MET A 187 5.92 -15.73 3.71
N ALA A 188 4.89 -16.30 4.30
CA ALA A 188 4.52 -16.08 5.69
C ALA A 188 4.36 -17.41 6.41
N MET A 189 4.87 -17.47 7.63
CA MET A 189 4.72 -18.60 8.54
C MET A 189 4.08 -18.08 9.84
N ARG A 190 3.09 -18.81 10.32
CA ARG A 190 2.47 -18.57 11.62
C ARG A 190 2.74 -19.79 12.51
N PHE A 191 3.25 -19.52 13.72
CA PHE A 191 3.57 -20.51 14.74
C PHE A 191 2.60 -20.42 15.88
#